data_9780e5185b8f044218ef0ebc2f329f07
#
_entry.id   9780e5185b8f044218ef0ebc2f329f07
#
_cell.length_a   1.000
_cell.length_b   1.000
_cell.length_c   1.000
_cell.angle_alpha   90.00
_cell.angle_beta   90.00
_cell.angle_gamma   90.00
#
_symmetry.space_group_name_H-M   'P 1'
#
loop_
_entity.id
_entity.type
_entity.pdbx_description
1 polymer ?
#
loop_
_entity_poly.entity_id
_entity_poly.type
_entity_poly.pdbx_seq_one_letter_code
_entity_poly.pdbx_strand_id
1 'polypeptide(L)'
;MKVLNILLPTIAVAFLAFLAGSYVMFAEAGPAGFLSNAYKAGQALIDQQTNYRHPYFSRFHQKARSDQRGVTIYDPEKTEDGFTLYTSGHDQRAYLISMNGDVVHEWDLPFSAIWNETSPVKEPLGDDYIYYRRAYVYPNGDLLALYIASGDTPWGYGMARMTRDSELVWSYLGQAHHDFDVGADGKVYLLTHEIGHEVIEEWTQLKPPRVDDFIVVLSPEGEELQKVDVTRALVDSTYGRMLTRIPWYSEASGDYLHTNAIDVIEAEDAAVFPFGKEGDVLISMRELTTGAIAVVDMEEEVFSWATQGSWAGQHDPDITEDGHILLFDNRGEFGEHGTARVIEFDPETDGIVWKYSGTADHPFESVLRSIQSRLPNGNTLITESDGGRLFEVTPSGEIVWEFVNPVRGGENDEFIPIVSSGERIDPASLDPEFLQSLSKQG
;
A
#
# COMPACT_ATOMS: atom_id res chain seq x y z
N MET A 1 14.80 -5.85 -62.06
CA MET A 1 15.57 -4.58 -61.93
C MET A 1 14.75 -3.40 -61.45
N LYS A 2 13.53 -3.10 -61.99
CA LYS A 2 12.74 -1.91 -61.54
C LYS A 2 12.31 -1.94 -60.06
N VAL A 3 11.97 -3.10 -59.48
CA VAL A 3 11.57 -3.24 -58.09
C VAL A 3 12.76 -3.00 -57.14
N LEU A 4 13.95 -3.47 -57.50
CA LEU A 4 15.17 -3.29 -56.70
C LEU A 4 15.61 -1.82 -56.62
N ASN A 5 15.35 -1.07 -57.69
CA ASN A 5 15.70 0.36 -57.79
C ASN A 5 14.79 1.26 -56.95
N ILE A 6 13.62 0.76 -56.53
CA ILE A 6 12.73 1.47 -55.58
C ILE A 6 12.95 0.97 -54.17
N LEU A 7 13.13 -0.34 -53.97
CA LEU A 7 13.27 -0.96 -52.64
C LEU A 7 14.53 -0.49 -51.91
N LEU A 8 15.66 -0.42 -52.59
CA LEU A 8 16.93 0.00 -51.98
C LEU A 8 16.92 1.45 -51.47
N PRO A 9 16.45 2.45 -52.23
CA PRO A 9 16.31 3.82 -51.73
C PRO A 9 15.29 3.91 -50.57
N THR A 10 14.18 3.17 -50.62
CA THR A 10 13.17 3.17 -49.56
C THR A 10 13.74 2.62 -48.25
N ILE A 11 14.49 1.52 -48.30
CA ILE A 11 15.17 0.94 -47.13
C ILE A 11 16.23 1.93 -46.62
N ALA A 12 16.99 2.57 -47.46
CA ALA A 12 18.00 3.56 -47.05
C ALA A 12 17.36 4.77 -46.35
N VAL A 13 16.25 5.29 -46.87
CA VAL A 13 15.51 6.40 -46.26
C VAL A 13 14.92 5.98 -44.90
N ALA A 14 14.32 4.80 -44.82
CA ALA A 14 13.79 4.26 -43.58
C ALA A 14 14.90 4.07 -42.51
N PHE A 15 16.06 3.58 -42.94
CA PHE A 15 17.22 3.42 -42.05
C PHE A 15 17.78 4.76 -41.55
N LEU A 16 17.89 5.75 -42.45
CA LEU A 16 18.33 7.10 -42.06
C LEU A 16 17.32 7.78 -41.14
N ALA A 17 16.03 7.62 -41.37
CA ALA A 17 14.98 8.12 -40.48
C ALA A 17 15.04 7.45 -39.10
N PHE A 18 15.30 6.14 -39.05
CA PHE A 18 15.52 5.41 -37.80
C PHE A 18 16.74 5.94 -37.04
N LEU A 19 17.89 6.13 -37.72
CA LEU A 19 19.09 6.68 -37.09
C LEU A 19 18.88 8.11 -36.59
N ALA A 20 18.18 8.95 -37.35
CA ALA A 20 17.87 10.31 -36.94
C ALA A 20 16.94 10.33 -35.75
N GLY A 21 15.89 9.48 -35.71
CA GLY A 21 15.00 9.31 -34.57
C GLY A 21 15.74 8.79 -33.33
N SER A 22 16.61 7.80 -33.51
CA SER A 22 17.46 7.29 -32.43
C SER A 22 18.39 8.37 -31.85
N TYR A 23 19.00 9.17 -32.73
CA TYR A 23 19.85 10.30 -32.30
C TYR A 23 19.07 11.36 -31.52
N VAL A 24 17.86 11.73 -31.99
CA VAL A 24 16.98 12.69 -31.31
C VAL A 24 16.63 12.20 -29.90
N MET A 25 16.29 10.91 -29.77
CA MET A 25 15.94 10.31 -28.47
C MET A 25 17.15 10.20 -27.54
N PHE A 26 18.30 9.75 -28.06
CA PHE A 26 19.52 9.57 -27.27
C PHE A 26 20.17 10.90 -26.83
N ALA A 27 20.12 11.91 -27.71
CA ALA A 27 20.68 13.24 -27.42
C ALA A 27 19.69 14.18 -26.73
N GLU A 28 18.48 13.70 -26.41
CA GLU A 28 17.37 14.49 -25.82
C GLU A 28 17.10 15.81 -26.59
N ALA A 29 17.37 15.80 -27.90
CA ALA A 29 17.34 17.00 -28.73
C ALA A 29 15.96 17.27 -29.34
N GLY A 30 15.55 18.54 -29.31
CA GLY A 30 14.36 19.02 -30.03
C GLY A 30 13.05 18.30 -29.68
N PRO A 31 12.47 17.46 -30.55
CA PRO A 31 11.18 16.82 -30.35
C PRO A 31 11.23 15.55 -29.47
N ALA A 32 12.36 15.23 -28.81
CA ALA A 32 12.52 14.00 -28.03
C ALA A 32 11.42 13.85 -26.97
N GLY A 33 11.10 14.91 -26.22
CA GLY A 33 10.02 14.91 -25.23
C GLY A 33 8.65 14.60 -25.84
N PHE A 34 8.32 15.23 -26.97
CA PHE A 34 7.08 14.94 -27.69
C PHE A 34 7.00 13.48 -28.18
N LEU A 35 8.09 12.95 -28.74
CA LEU A 35 8.15 11.57 -29.22
C LEU A 35 8.06 10.57 -28.06
N SER A 36 8.72 10.85 -26.95
CA SER A 36 8.63 10.04 -25.74
C SER A 36 7.21 10.02 -25.16
N ASN A 37 6.56 11.18 -25.07
CA ASN A 37 5.19 11.27 -24.59
C ASN A 37 4.20 10.58 -25.54
N ALA A 38 4.38 10.73 -26.85
CA ALA A 38 3.55 10.02 -27.84
C ALA A 38 3.74 8.50 -27.76
N TYR A 39 4.97 8.02 -27.54
CA TYR A 39 5.26 6.60 -27.33
C TYR A 39 4.62 6.08 -26.03
N LYS A 40 4.78 6.82 -24.91
CA LYS A 40 4.18 6.47 -23.61
C LYS A 40 2.66 6.45 -23.69
N ALA A 41 2.06 7.42 -24.36
CA ALA A 41 0.61 7.45 -24.59
C ALA A 41 0.13 6.25 -25.43
N GLY A 42 0.90 5.89 -26.49
CA GLY A 42 0.63 4.69 -27.29
C GLY A 42 0.77 3.39 -26.50
N GLN A 43 1.78 3.28 -25.64
CA GLN A 43 1.95 2.15 -24.72
C GLN A 43 0.80 2.09 -23.73
N ALA A 44 0.43 3.20 -23.10
CA ALA A 44 -0.70 3.27 -22.16
C ALA A 44 -2.01 2.82 -22.83
N LEU A 45 -2.27 3.23 -24.09
CA LEU A 45 -3.44 2.77 -24.85
C LEU A 45 -3.39 1.26 -25.14
N ILE A 46 -2.21 0.72 -25.49
CA ILE A 46 -2.03 -0.72 -25.71
C ILE A 46 -2.23 -1.46 -24.39
N ASP A 47 -1.63 -0.98 -23.32
CA ASP A 47 -1.78 -1.56 -21.98
C ASP A 47 -3.24 -1.50 -21.52
N GLN A 48 -3.92 -0.39 -21.73
CA GLN A 48 -5.35 -0.25 -21.49
C GLN A 48 -6.18 -1.28 -22.28
N GLN A 49 -5.89 -1.50 -23.53
CA GLN A 49 -6.62 -2.48 -24.36
C GLN A 49 -6.25 -3.94 -24.09
N THR A 50 -5.02 -4.22 -23.65
CA THR A 50 -4.52 -5.60 -23.48
C THR A 50 -4.62 -6.09 -22.04
N ASN A 51 -4.41 -5.20 -21.06
CA ASN A 51 -4.38 -5.54 -19.64
C ASN A 51 -5.72 -5.29 -18.91
N TYR A 52 -6.61 -4.48 -19.53
CA TYR A 52 -7.90 -4.08 -18.92
C TYR A 52 -9.12 -4.80 -19.51
N ARG A 53 -8.95 -5.95 -20.14
CA ARG A 53 -10.09 -6.66 -20.75
C ARG A 53 -11.08 -7.25 -19.76
N HIS A 54 -10.68 -7.46 -18.51
CA HIS A 54 -11.58 -7.97 -17.46
C HIS A 54 -10.95 -7.70 -16.08
N PRO A 55 -11.72 -7.32 -15.04
CA PRO A 55 -11.21 -7.16 -13.68
C PRO A 55 -10.49 -8.40 -13.14
N TYR A 56 -10.85 -9.59 -13.58
CA TYR A 56 -10.21 -10.87 -13.21
C TYR A 56 -8.78 -11.05 -13.75
N PHE A 57 -8.32 -10.24 -14.69
CA PHE A 57 -6.94 -10.26 -15.21
C PHE A 57 -6.13 -9.06 -14.75
N SER A 58 -6.61 -8.35 -13.76
CA SER A 58 -5.84 -7.26 -13.15
C SER A 58 -4.75 -7.82 -12.25
N ARG A 59 -3.70 -7.02 -11.98
CA ARG A 59 -2.67 -7.34 -10.98
C ARG A 59 -3.20 -7.49 -9.55
N PHE A 60 -4.51 -7.34 -9.33
CA PHE A 60 -5.21 -7.58 -8.08
C PHE A 60 -5.85 -8.96 -7.98
N HIS A 61 -5.62 -9.81 -8.98
CA HIS A 61 -6.00 -11.22 -8.96
C HIS A 61 -4.76 -12.05 -9.20
N GLN A 62 -4.50 -12.99 -8.31
CA GLN A 62 -3.40 -13.94 -8.37
C GLN A 62 -3.93 -15.32 -8.71
N LYS A 63 -3.08 -16.21 -9.16
CA LYS A 63 -3.47 -17.61 -9.33
C LYS A 63 -3.72 -18.22 -7.96
N ALA A 64 -4.92 -18.80 -7.77
CA ALA A 64 -5.27 -19.48 -6.53
C ALA A 64 -4.32 -20.67 -6.27
N ARG A 65 -3.81 -20.79 -5.04
CA ARG A 65 -2.90 -21.86 -4.64
C ARG A 65 -3.65 -23.15 -4.30
N SER A 66 -4.92 -23.04 -3.96
CA SER A 66 -5.81 -24.16 -3.60
C SER A 66 -7.27 -23.80 -3.89
N ASP A 67 -8.15 -24.80 -3.79
CA ASP A 67 -9.60 -24.62 -3.88
C ASP A 67 -10.26 -24.24 -2.55
N GLN A 68 -9.47 -24.08 -1.48
CA GLN A 68 -9.96 -23.71 -0.15
C GLN A 68 -10.56 -22.31 -0.15
N ARG A 69 -11.59 -22.10 0.68
CA ARG A 69 -12.35 -20.83 0.81
C ARG A 69 -12.89 -20.68 2.24
N GLY A 70 -12.97 -19.43 2.70
CA GLY A 70 -13.44 -19.15 4.05
C GLY A 70 -12.43 -19.58 5.12
N VAL A 71 -12.89 -19.83 6.33
CA VAL A 71 -12.04 -20.27 7.44
C VAL A 71 -11.60 -21.73 7.21
N THR A 72 -10.31 -21.95 7.11
CA THR A 72 -9.70 -23.26 6.83
C THR A 72 -8.96 -23.85 8.02
N ILE A 73 -8.56 -23.01 8.97
CA ILE A 73 -7.96 -23.37 10.25
C ILE A 73 -8.61 -22.53 11.34
N TYR A 74 -9.00 -23.15 12.46
CA TYR A 74 -9.49 -22.43 13.64
C TYR A 74 -9.29 -23.25 14.90
N ASP A 75 -8.40 -22.80 15.77
CA ASP A 75 -8.17 -23.31 17.11
C ASP A 75 -8.64 -22.25 18.13
N PRO A 76 -9.88 -22.34 18.64
CA PRO A 76 -10.45 -21.31 19.51
C PRO A 76 -9.77 -21.19 20.88
N GLU A 77 -8.91 -22.16 21.26
CA GLU A 77 -8.17 -22.10 22.53
C GLU A 77 -6.90 -21.25 22.42
N LYS A 78 -6.41 -21.02 21.18
CA LYS A 78 -5.16 -20.30 20.90
C LYS A 78 -5.36 -18.99 20.15
N THR A 79 -6.47 -18.84 19.44
CA THR A 79 -6.74 -17.68 18.59
C THR A 79 -7.23 -16.51 19.41
N GLU A 80 -6.83 -15.28 19.05
CA GLU A 80 -7.44 -14.04 19.59
C GLU A 80 -8.89 -13.95 19.12
N ASP A 81 -9.82 -13.85 20.06
CA ASP A 81 -11.26 -13.75 19.75
C ASP A 81 -11.61 -12.35 19.21
N GLY A 82 -12.66 -12.26 18.40
CA GLY A 82 -13.12 -11.00 17.86
C GLY A 82 -13.83 -11.11 16.52
N PHE A 83 -13.89 -9.97 15.82
CA PHE A 83 -14.23 -9.92 14.41
C PHE A 83 -12.97 -9.67 13.59
N THR A 84 -13.02 -9.96 12.29
CA THR A 84 -11.95 -9.57 11.38
C THR A 84 -12.52 -8.63 10.32
N LEU A 85 -12.03 -7.39 10.29
CA LEU A 85 -12.27 -6.45 9.19
C LEU A 85 -11.30 -6.76 8.07
N TYR A 86 -11.77 -6.90 6.83
CA TYR A 86 -10.88 -7.02 5.69
C TYR A 86 -11.38 -6.32 4.44
N THR A 87 -10.45 -5.94 3.58
CA THR A 87 -10.70 -5.40 2.24
C THR A 87 -10.08 -6.29 1.17
N SER A 88 -10.60 -6.24 -0.04
CA SER A 88 -10.16 -7.10 -1.13
C SER A 88 -10.08 -6.35 -2.45
N GLY A 89 -9.18 -6.79 -3.34
CA GLY A 89 -8.94 -6.13 -4.62
C GLY A 89 -10.01 -6.34 -5.69
N HIS A 90 -11.12 -7.02 -5.38
CA HIS A 90 -12.16 -7.32 -6.36
C HIS A 90 -13.31 -6.30 -6.38
N ASP A 91 -13.46 -5.50 -5.31
CA ASP A 91 -14.53 -4.51 -5.22
C ASP A 91 -14.20 -3.36 -4.25
N GLN A 92 -15.12 -2.40 -4.16
CA GLN A 92 -15.07 -1.27 -3.24
C GLN A 92 -15.90 -1.59 -1.99
N ARG A 93 -15.47 -2.63 -1.24
CA ARG A 93 -16.13 -3.08 -0.02
C ARG A 93 -15.13 -3.36 1.10
N ALA A 94 -15.61 -3.17 2.32
CA ALA A 94 -15.00 -3.71 3.52
C ALA A 94 -15.97 -4.71 4.14
N TYR A 95 -15.43 -5.81 4.62
CA TYR A 95 -16.18 -6.92 5.20
C TYR A 95 -15.78 -7.10 6.66
N LEU A 96 -16.75 -7.17 7.54
CA LEU A 96 -16.55 -7.59 8.92
C LEU A 96 -17.03 -9.04 9.03
N ILE A 97 -16.13 -9.95 9.36
CA ILE A 97 -16.43 -11.38 9.48
C ILE A 97 -16.29 -11.87 10.92
N SER A 98 -17.09 -12.88 11.26
CA SER A 98 -16.93 -13.63 12.50
C SER A 98 -15.69 -14.53 12.45
N MET A 99 -15.32 -15.12 13.60
CA MET A 99 -14.23 -16.10 13.67
C MET A 99 -14.48 -17.35 12.82
N ASN A 100 -15.74 -17.64 12.46
CA ASN A 100 -16.11 -18.74 11.55
C ASN A 100 -16.09 -18.32 10.06
N GLY A 101 -15.84 -17.03 9.77
CA GLY A 101 -15.78 -16.50 8.41
C GLY A 101 -17.14 -16.04 7.86
N ASP A 102 -18.19 -16.02 8.68
CA ASP A 102 -19.50 -15.49 8.27
C ASP A 102 -19.42 -13.95 8.22
N VAL A 103 -19.90 -13.36 7.13
CA VAL A 103 -20.00 -11.89 7.00
C VAL A 103 -21.11 -11.40 7.94
N VAL A 104 -20.74 -10.62 8.95
CA VAL A 104 -21.66 -10.04 9.93
C VAL A 104 -22.01 -8.59 9.62
N HIS A 105 -21.20 -7.91 8.81
CA HIS A 105 -21.47 -6.56 8.30
C HIS A 105 -20.65 -6.29 7.05
N GLU A 106 -21.12 -5.39 6.18
CA GLU A 106 -20.37 -4.90 5.02
C GLU A 106 -20.65 -3.42 4.77
N TRP A 107 -19.66 -2.72 4.21
CA TRP A 107 -19.79 -1.34 3.75
C TRP A 107 -19.45 -1.26 2.27
N ASP A 108 -20.24 -0.50 1.49
CA ASP A 108 -20.05 -0.30 0.06
C ASP A 108 -20.42 1.13 -0.37
N LEU A 109 -19.44 2.00 -0.47
CA LEU A 109 -19.62 3.35 -1.00
C LEU A 109 -18.72 3.50 -2.23
N PRO A 110 -19.27 3.49 -3.46
CA PRO A 110 -18.45 3.57 -4.67
C PRO A 110 -17.80 4.93 -4.82
N PHE A 111 -16.60 4.99 -5.40
CA PHE A 111 -15.85 6.23 -5.60
C PHE A 111 -16.64 7.24 -6.45
N SER A 112 -17.41 6.75 -7.44
CA SER A 112 -18.28 7.60 -8.26
C SER A 112 -19.33 8.39 -7.46
N ALA A 113 -19.70 7.93 -6.26
CA ALA A 113 -20.65 8.63 -5.37
C ALA A 113 -19.99 9.75 -4.57
N ILE A 114 -18.67 9.73 -4.39
CA ILE A 114 -17.92 10.74 -3.62
C ILE A 114 -17.11 11.69 -4.50
N TRP A 115 -16.81 11.26 -5.75
CA TRP A 115 -16.02 12.08 -6.67
C TRP A 115 -16.73 13.38 -7.03
N ASN A 116 -15.95 14.45 -7.12
CA ASN A 116 -16.41 15.74 -7.60
C ASN A 116 -15.26 16.50 -8.31
N GLU A 117 -15.57 17.63 -8.94
CA GLU A 117 -14.64 18.41 -9.75
C GLU A 117 -13.47 19.04 -8.95
N THR A 118 -13.51 19.02 -7.61
CA THR A 118 -12.38 19.48 -6.78
C THR A 118 -11.26 18.45 -6.73
N SER A 119 -11.56 17.18 -7.00
CA SER A 119 -10.55 16.12 -7.07
C SER A 119 -9.44 16.46 -8.06
N PRO A 120 -8.15 16.23 -7.71
CA PRO A 120 -7.04 16.28 -8.65
C PRO A 120 -7.17 15.21 -9.74
N VAL A 121 -7.84 14.08 -9.46
CA VAL A 121 -8.14 13.02 -10.44
C VAL A 121 -9.31 13.50 -11.32
N LYS A 122 -9.02 14.03 -12.51
CA LYS A 122 -10.02 14.66 -13.38
C LYS A 122 -10.87 13.68 -14.18
N GLU A 123 -10.28 12.54 -14.54
CA GLU A 123 -10.93 11.47 -15.31
C GLU A 123 -10.74 10.15 -14.57
N PRO A 124 -11.50 9.91 -13.46
CA PRO A 124 -11.35 8.69 -12.70
C PRO A 124 -11.74 7.47 -13.53
N LEU A 125 -11.06 6.36 -13.28
CA LEU A 125 -11.47 5.07 -13.82
C LEU A 125 -12.86 4.67 -13.30
N GLY A 126 -13.53 3.78 -14.02
CA GLY A 126 -14.81 3.21 -13.57
C GLY A 126 -14.66 2.45 -12.25
N ASP A 127 -15.74 2.37 -11.49
CA ASP A 127 -15.77 1.74 -10.17
C ASP A 127 -15.25 0.30 -10.17
N ASP A 128 -15.36 -0.44 -11.27
CA ASP A 128 -14.81 -1.80 -11.43
C ASP A 128 -13.28 -1.88 -11.37
N TYR A 129 -12.58 -0.74 -11.44
CA TYR A 129 -11.12 -0.63 -11.38
C TYR A 129 -10.63 -0.04 -10.05
N ILE A 130 -11.53 0.24 -9.12
CA ILE A 130 -11.24 0.86 -7.84
C ILE A 130 -11.56 -0.14 -6.72
N TYR A 131 -10.77 -0.13 -5.65
CA TYR A 131 -10.98 -0.97 -4.49
C TYR A 131 -10.57 -0.23 -3.22
N TYR A 132 -11.00 -0.75 -2.04
CA TYR A 132 -10.52 -0.24 -0.76
C TYR A 132 -9.14 -0.84 -0.45
N ARG A 133 -8.13 0.05 -0.36
CA ARG A 133 -6.76 -0.36 -0.03
C ARG A 133 -6.61 -0.68 1.45
N ARG A 134 -7.20 0.14 2.32
CA ARG A 134 -7.28 -0.01 3.77
C ARG A 134 -8.62 0.51 4.26
N ALA A 135 -9.07 0.00 5.39
CA ALA A 135 -10.28 0.47 6.06
C ALA A 135 -10.08 0.43 7.57
N TYR A 136 -10.77 1.32 8.28
CA TYR A 136 -10.81 1.40 9.73
C TYR A 136 -12.27 1.53 10.19
N VAL A 137 -12.68 0.75 11.18
CA VAL A 137 -14.02 0.79 11.74
C VAL A 137 -14.04 1.58 13.06
N TYR A 138 -14.87 2.60 13.11
CA TYR A 138 -15.10 3.38 14.33
C TYR A 138 -16.01 2.62 15.30
N PRO A 139 -15.97 2.93 16.63
CA PRO A 139 -16.82 2.25 17.63
C PRO A 139 -18.32 2.22 17.28
N ASN A 140 -18.84 3.30 16.67
CA ASN A 140 -20.25 3.43 16.27
C ASN A 140 -20.63 2.66 14.99
N GLY A 141 -19.66 1.97 14.37
CA GLY A 141 -19.84 1.23 13.12
C GLY A 141 -19.65 2.08 11.84
N ASP A 142 -19.30 3.36 11.95
CA ASP A 142 -18.82 4.11 10.79
C ASP A 142 -17.52 3.47 10.27
N LEU A 143 -17.27 3.62 8.97
CA LEU A 143 -16.05 3.15 8.32
C LEU A 143 -15.29 4.30 7.69
N LEU A 144 -13.97 4.29 7.80
CA LEU A 144 -13.06 5.08 6.99
C LEU A 144 -12.42 4.16 5.94
N ALA A 145 -12.48 4.52 4.67
CA ALA A 145 -11.94 3.72 3.57
C ALA A 145 -11.05 4.55 2.64
N LEU A 146 -9.92 3.95 2.25
CA LEU A 146 -8.95 4.50 1.31
C LEU A 146 -9.15 3.89 -0.08
N TYR A 147 -9.34 4.72 -1.11
CA TYR A 147 -9.62 4.32 -2.48
C TYR A 147 -8.36 4.31 -3.34
N ILE A 148 -8.08 3.18 -3.98
CA ILE A 148 -6.97 3.02 -4.92
C ILE A 148 -7.52 2.54 -6.26
N ALA A 149 -7.02 3.13 -7.35
CA ALA A 149 -7.35 2.71 -8.70
C ALA A 149 -6.32 1.74 -9.28
N SER A 150 -6.83 0.68 -9.93
CA SER A 150 -6.00 -0.27 -10.65
C SER A 150 -5.54 0.30 -11.99
N GLY A 151 -4.24 0.49 -12.14
CA GLY A 151 -3.65 0.83 -13.43
C GLY A 151 -3.70 2.30 -13.81
N ASP A 152 -4.11 3.16 -12.93
CA ASP A 152 -3.93 4.58 -13.05
C ASP A 152 -2.57 5.02 -12.48
N THR A 153 -2.12 6.23 -12.82
CA THR A 153 -0.90 6.83 -12.28
C THR A 153 -1.08 8.35 -12.25
N PRO A 154 -1.07 8.98 -11.09
CA PRO A 154 -0.96 8.38 -9.75
C PRO A 154 -2.21 7.56 -9.37
N TRP A 155 -2.00 6.51 -8.58
CA TRP A 155 -3.02 5.50 -8.24
C TRP A 155 -3.92 5.85 -7.05
N GLY A 156 -3.50 6.79 -6.19
CA GLY A 156 -4.27 7.24 -5.03
C GLY A 156 -5.43 8.13 -5.45
N TYR A 157 -6.62 7.83 -4.96
CA TYR A 157 -7.84 8.56 -5.35
C TYR A 157 -8.43 9.39 -4.23
N GLY A 158 -8.16 9.03 -2.98
CA GLY A 158 -8.69 9.72 -1.81
C GLY A 158 -9.24 8.75 -0.77
N MET A 159 -9.96 9.30 0.20
CA MET A 159 -10.61 8.54 1.24
C MET A 159 -11.97 9.10 1.59
N ALA A 160 -12.81 8.29 2.22
CA ALA A 160 -14.10 8.72 2.73
C ALA A 160 -14.43 8.07 4.06
N ARG A 161 -15.06 8.83 4.96
CA ARG A 161 -15.79 8.30 6.10
C ARG A 161 -17.25 8.12 5.69
N MET A 162 -17.78 6.95 6.00
CA MET A 162 -19.17 6.59 5.75
C MET A 162 -19.83 6.07 7.04
N THR A 163 -21.14 6.20 7.13
CA THR A 163 -21.90 5.60 8.23
C THR A 163 -21.89 4.07 8.12
N ARG A 164 -22.33 3.38 9.19
CA ARG A 164 -22.55 1.92 9.17
C ARG A 164 -23.51 1.46 8.06
N ASP A 165 -24.35 2.36 7.54
CA ASP A 165 -25.29 2.07 6.45
C ASP A 165 -24.73 2.51 5.09
N SER A 166 -23.42 2.73 4.98
CA SER A 166 -22.68 3.16 3.77
C SER A 166 -23.06 4.55 3.22
N GLU A 167 -23.61 5.43 4.06
CA GLU A 167 -23.92 6.81 3.66
C GLU A 167 -22.68 7.70 3.89
N LEU A 168 -22.34 8.56 2.92
CA LEU A 168 -21.21 9.46 3.01
C LEU A 168 -21.33 10.43 4.20
N VAL A 169 -20.33 10.48 5.06
CA VAL A 169 -20.16 11.49 6.12
C VAL A 169 -19.29 12.64 5.63
N TRP A 170 -18.06 12.32 5.17
CA TRP A 170 -17.17 13.27 4.52
C TRP A 170 -16.21 12.53 3.59
N SER A 171 -15.58 13.26 2.65
CA SER A 171 -14.55 12.73 1.78
C SER A 171 -13.37 13.69 1.66
N TYR A 172 -12.17 13.13 1.57
CA TYR A 172 -10.93 13.82 1.24
C TYR A 172 -10.39 13.27 -0.09
N LEU A 173 -10.34 14.09 -1.14
CA LEU A 173 -10.03 13.67 -2.50
C LEU A 173 -8.59 14.01 -2.93
N GLY A 174 -7.69 14.28 -1.98
CA GLY A 174 -6.31 14.74 -2.20
C GLY A 174 -5.32 13.64 -2.56
N GLN A 175 -5.67 12.69 -3.45
CA GLN A 175 -4.80 11.59 -3.90
C GLN A 175 -4.17 10.78 -2.76
N ALA A 176 -4.95 10.49 -1.72
CA ALA A 176 -4.55 9.60 -0.65
C ALA A 176 -4.21 8.20 -1.19
N HIS A 177 -3.12 7.60 -0.68
CA HIS A 177 -2.63 6.31 -1.17
C HIS A 177 -2.00 5.46 -0.07
N HIS A 178 -1.88 4.18 -0.33
CA HIS A 178 -1.25 3.15 0.47
C HIS A 178 -1.83 2.97 1.86
N ASP A 179 -1.75 3.97 2.72
CA ASP A 179 -1.99 3.80 4.13
C ASP A 179 -2.48 5.06 4.83
N PHE A 180 -3.12 4.85 5.97
CA PHE A 180 -3.51 5.88 6.93
C PHE A 180 -3.61 5.27 8.32
N ASP A 181 -3.51 6.10 9.33
CA ASP A 181 -3.74 5.75 10.73
C ASP A 181 -4.66 6.75 11.42
N VAL A 182 -5.38 6.31 12.46
CA VAL A 182 -6.33 7.11 13.24
C VAL A 182 -5.83 7.23 14.66
N GLY A 183 -5.29 8.40 14.99
CA GLY A 183 -4.76 8.66 16.31
C GLY A 183 -5.84 8.65 17.42
N ALA A 184 -5.41 8.45 18.65
CA ALA A 184 -6.29 8.43 19.83
C ALA A 184 -7.09 9.74 20.01
N ASP A 185 -6.63 10.84 19.46
CA ASP A 185 -7.33 12.13 19.42
C ASP A 185 -8.37 12.23 18.27
N GLY A 186 -8.51 11.19 17.48
CA GLY A 186 -9.44 11.07 16.35
C GLY A 186 -8.97 11.75 15.07
N LYS A 187 -7.77 12.32 15.02
CA LYS A 187 -7.17 12.81 13.77
C LYS A 187 -6.79 11.64 12.88
N VAL A 188 -6.78 11.89 11.57
CA VAL A 188 -6.38 10.92 10.57
C VAL A 188 -5.06 11.35 9.96
N TYR A 189 -4.05 10.51 10.08
CA TYR A 189 -2.73 10.67 9.47
C TYR A 189 -2.69 9.81 8.21
N LEU A 190 -2.39 10.40 7.06
CA LEU A 190 -2.44 9.67 5.79
C LEU A 190 -1.34 10.08 4.84
N LEU A 191 -1.02 9.19 3.92
CA LEU A 191 -0.11 9.45 2.83
C LEU A 191 -0.86 9.98 1.61
N THR A 192 -0.33 11.05 1.01
CA THR A 192 -0.79 11.55 -0.28
C THR A 192 0.39 11.76 -1.22
N HIS A 193 0.13 11.92 -2.52
CA HIS A 193 1.19 12.20 -3.47
C HIS A 193 0.80 13.27 -4.49
N GLU A 194 1.82 13.93 -5.02
CA GLU A 194 1.70 14.89 -6.11
C GLU A 194 2.81 14.68 -7.15
N ILE A 195 2.59 15.18 -8.35
CA ILE A 195 3.65 15.17 -9.38
C ILE A 195 4.52 16.41 -9.20
N GLY A 196 5.72 16.24 -8.67
CA GLY A 196 6.71 17.29 -8.48
C GLY A 196 7.47 17.60 -9.76
N HIS A 197 7.60 18.90 -10.06
CA HIS A 197 8.33 19.41 -11.24
C HIS A 197 9.53 20.28 -10.86
N GLU A 198 9.73 20.57 -9.60
CA GLU A 198 10.82 21.42 -9.13
C GLU A 198 12.14 20.64 -9.06
N VAL A 199 13.25 21.33 -9.34
CA VAL A 199 14.59 20.78 -9.17
C VAL A 199 15.03 21.00 -7.73
N ILE A 200 15.55 19.93 -7.10
CA ILE A 200 16.19 20.02 -5.79
C ILE A 200 17.68 20.24 -6.05
N GLU A 201 18.16 21.48 -5.81
CA GLU A 201 19.52 21.92 -6.21
C GLU A 201 20.62 21.06 -5.57
N GLU A 202 20.44 20.63 -4.32
CA GLU A 202 21.40 19.80 -3.58
C GLU A 202 21.40 18.33 -4.07
N TRP A 203 20.32 17.90 -4.72
CA TRP A 203 20.10 16.50 -5.14
C TRP A 203 19.70 16.42 -6.62
N THR A 204 20.57 16.87 -7.50
CA THR A 204 20.31 16.97 -8.96
C THR A 204 20.07 15.62 -9.65
N GLN A 205 20.39 14.50 -8.98
CA GLN A 205 20.02 13.15 -9.45
C GLN A 205 18.53 12.86 -9.31
N LEU A 206 17.79 13.60 -8.47
CA LEU A 206 16.35 13.50 -8.33
C LEU A 206 15.66 14.36 -9.38
N LYS A 207 15.53 13.81 -10.59
CA LYS A 207 15.01 14.56 -11.73
C LYS A 207 13.48 14.59 -11.76
N PRO A 208 12.88 15.74 -12.06
CA PRO A 208 11.46 15.82 -12.36
C PRO A 208 11.13 15.17 -13.74
N PRO A 209 9.85 14.71 -13.99
CA PRO A 209 8.80 14.66 -12.99
C PRO A 209 9.04 13.55 -11.95
N ARG A 210 8.71 13.85 -10.69
CA ARG A 210 8.75 12.90 -9.57
C ARG A 210 7.35 12.68 -9.02
N VAL A 211 7.15 11.56 -8.36
CA VAL A 211 6.07 11.39 -7.40
C VAL A 211 6.62 11.81 -6.05
N ASP A 212 6.17 12.97 -5.56
CA ASP A 212 6.55 13.49 -4.25
C ASP A 212 5.46 13.11 -3.25
N ASP A 213 5.85 12.42 -2.17
CA ASP A 213 4.94 11.94 -1.13
C ASP A 213 4.80 12.99 -0.02
N PHE A 214 3.60 13.04 0.57
CA PHE A 214 3.27 13.93 1.67
C PHE A 214 2.60 13.17 2.79
N ILE A 215 2.83 13.60 4.02
CA ILE A 215 2.02 13.26 5.19
C ILE A 215 0.98 14.34 5.35
N VAL A 216 -0.29 13.96 5.37
CA VAL A 216 -1.41 14.87 5.62
C VAL A 216 -2.08 14.48 6.93
N VAL A 217 -2.44 15.47 7.73
CA VAL A 217 -3.21 15.28 8.96
C VAL A 217 -4.58 15.90 8.76
N LEU A 218 -5.64 15.10 8.93
CA LEU A 218 -7.02 15.58 8.88
C LEU A 218 -7.62 15.65 10.29
N SER A 219 -8.56 16.57 10.47
CA SER A 219 -9.43 16.56 11.65
C SER A 219 -10.40 15.37 11.61
N PRO A 220 -11.07 15.03 12.71
CA PRO A 220 -12.13 14.01 12.74
C PRO A 220 -13.27 14.29 11.74
N GLU A 221 -13.44 15.54 11.32
CA GLU A 221 -14.43 16.00 10.35
C GLU A 221 -13.91 15.98 8.90
N GLY A 222 -12.64 15.57 8.67
CA GLY A 222 -12.03 15.45 7.34
C GLY A 222 -11.42 16.75 6.80
N GLU A 223 -11.19 17.76 7.65
CA GLU A 223 -10.53 19.01 7.27
C GLU A 223 -9.00 18.86 7.36
N GLU A 224 -8.26 19.30 6.34
CA GLU A 224 -6.80 19.27 6.34
C GLU A 224 -6.24 20.27 7.37
N LEU A 225 -5.48 19.75 8.33
CA LEU A 225 -4.85 20.51 9.41
C LEU A 225 -3.38 20.80 9.13
N GLN A 226 -2.67 19.82 8.54
CA GLN A 226 -1.23 19.90 8.25
C GLN A 226 -0.90 19.06 7.03
N LYS A 227 0.13 19.49 6.29
CA LYS A 227 0.70 18.74 5.17
C LYS A 227 2.22 18.89 5.17
N VAL A 228 2.95 17.78 5.31
CA VAL A 228 4.41 17.70 5.37
C VAL A 228 4.96 17.04 4.12
N ASP A 229 5.89 17.69 3.44
CA ASP A 229 6.61 17.12 2.28
C ASP A 229 7.69 16.14 2.77
N VAL A 230 7.51 14.84 2.51
CA VAL A 230 8.42 13.77 2.96
C VAL A 230 9.81 13.94 2.36
N THR A 231 9.90 14.38 1.09
CA THR A 231 11.19 14.63 0.44
C THR A 231 11.95 15.77 1.14
N ARG A 232 11.27 16.87 1.43
CA ARG A 232 11.88 18.00 2.13
C ARG A 232 12.25 17.65 3.55
N ALA A 233 11.36 16.95 4.28
CA ALA A 233 11.66 16.47 5.63
C ALA A 233 12.92 15.59 5.67
N LEU A 234 13.13 14.73 4.65
CA LEU A 234 14.36 13.95 4.51
C LEU A 234 15.55 14.83 4.17
N VAL A 235 15.45 15.69 3.15
CA VAL A 235 16.56 16.54 2.66
C VAL A 235 17.09 17.47 3.76
N ASP A 236 16.20 18.10 4.51
CA ASP A 236 16.52 19.09 5.53
C ASP A 236 17.00 18.47 6.85
N SER A 237 16.94 17.14 6.97
CA SER A 237 17.39 16.38 8.13
C SER A 237 18.86 15.94 8.02
N THR A 238 19.40 15.41 9.14
CA THR A 238 20.71 14.74 9.15
C THR A 238 20.73 13.45 8.32
N TYR A 239 19.55 12.89 8.01
CA TYR A 239 19.36 11.68 7.23
C TYR A 239 19.30 11.92 5.71
N GLY A 240 19.29 13.16 5.24
CA GLY A 240 19.30 13.51 3.80
C GLY A 240 20.40 12.81 3.01
N ARG A 241 21.50 12.42 3.68
CA ARG A 241 22.58 11.62 3.07
C ARG A 241 22.15 10.20 2.64
N MET A 242 21.02 9.70 3.06
CA MET A 242 20.45 8.45 2.55
C MET A 242 20.22 8.52 1.04
N LEU A 243 19.91 9.70 0.51
CA LEU A 243 19.78 9.95 -0.93
C LEU A 243 21.06 9.70 -1.73
N THR A 244 22.26 9.71 -1.09
CA THR A 244 23.52 9.35 -1.76
C THR A 244 23.56 7.89 -2.22
N ARG A 245 22.68 7.05 -1.67
CA ARG A 245 22.56 5.64 -2.08
C ARG A 245 21.80 5.47 -3.40
N ILE A 246 21.08 6.52 -3.85
CA ILE A 246 20.53 6.58 -5.20
C ILE A 246 21.73 6.87 -6.13
N PRO A 247 22.08 5.94 -7.02
CA PRO A 247 23.28 6.12 -7.85
C PRO A 247 23.13 7.35 -8.74
N TRP A 248 24.09 8.28 -8.66
CA TRP A 248 24.11 9.51 -9.44
C TRP A 248 24.07 9.27 -10.96
N TYR A 249 24.56 8.11 -11.42
CA TYR A 249 24.57 7.71 -12.82
C TYR A 249 23.26 7.10 -13.31
N SER A 250 22.35 6.75 -12.43
CA SER A 250 21.05 6.13 -12.79
C SER A 250 19.88 7.10 -12.72
N GLU A 251 20.10 8.32 -12.28
CA GLU A 251 19.08 9.38 -12.17
C GLU A 251 17.70 8.88 -11.73
N ALA A 252 17.29 9.20 -10.54
CA ALA A 252 15.96 8.84 -10.06
C ALA A 252 14.93 9.83 -10.61
N SER A 253 13.98 9.31 -11.37
CA SER A 253 12.76 10.01 -11.78
C SER A 253 11.55 9.14 -11.46
N GLY A 254 10.38 9.74 -11.37
CA GLY A 254 9.17 9.03 -10.99
C GLY A 254 9.10 8.81 -9.48
N ASP A 255 8.79 7.60 -9.08
CA ASP A 255 8.47 7.23 -7.70
C ASP A 255 9.71 6.64 -7.01
N TYR A 256 10.51 7.47 -6.35
CA TYR A 256 11.81 7.08 -5.82
C TYR A 256 11.84 6.80 -4.30
N LEU A 257 10.88 7.32 -3.54
CA LEU A 257 10.68 6.99 -2.13
C LEU A 257 9.71 5.84 -1.98
N HIS A 258 8.56 5.97 -2.63
CA HIS A 258 7.42 5.07 -2.54
C HIS A 258 7.03 4.83 -1.08
N THR A 259 6.66 5.94 -0.39
CA THR A 259 6.19 5.85 0.99
C THR A 259 4.91 5.04 1.03
N ASN A 260 4.88 3.96 1.82
CA ASN A 260 3.85 2.93 1.70
C ASN A 260 3.22 2.49 3.02
N ALA A 261 3.63 3.07 4.14
CA ALA A 261 2.99 2.89 5.43
C ALA A 261 3.20 4.13 6.31
N ILE A 262 2.26 4.37 7.19
CA ILE A 262 2.24 5.45 8.18
C ILE A 262 1.58 4.95 9.47
N ASP A 263 2.18 5.25 10.60
CA ASP A 263 1.70 4.93 11.94
C ASP A 263 1.98 6.13 12.86
N VAL A 264 0.99 6.62 13.60
CA VAL A 264 1.17 7.72 14.54
C VAL A 264 1.75 7.21 15.85
N ILE A 265 2.78 7.87 16.34
CA ILE A 265 3.41 7.52 17.64
C ILE A 265 2.53 8.07 18.76
N GLU A 266 1.83 7.19 19.43
CA GLU A 266 1.01 7.52 20.58
C GLU A 266 1.86 7.65 21.86
N ALA A 267 1.24 8.15 22.94
CA ALA A 267 1.94 8.35 24.21
C ALA A 267 2.55 7.04 24.78
N GLU A 268 1.89 5.92 24.60
CA GLU A 268 2.34 4.58 25.01
C GLU A 268 3.55 4.13 24.19
N ASP A 269 3.56 4.38 22.87
CA ASP A 269 4.69 4.06 21.99
C ASP A 269 5.90 4.92 22.35
N ALA A 270 5.71 6.23 22.51
CA ALA A 270 6.75 7.16 22.92
C ALA A 270 7.39 6.82 24.28
N ALA A 271 6.67 6.10 25.15
CA ALA A 271 7.20 5.65 26.43
C ALA A 271 8.22 4.51 26.31
N VAL A 272 8.16 3.71 25.25
CA VAL A 272 9.01 2.52 25.05
C VAL A 272 9.93 2.66 23.83
N PHE A 273 9.62 3.53 22.87
CA PHE A 273 10.37 3.74 21.64
C PHE A 273 11.14 5.07 21.70
N PRO A 274 12.47 5.06 21.91
CA PRO A 274 13.24 6.26 22.22
C PRO A 274 13.52 7.18 21.00
N PHE A 275 13.04 6.81 19.81
CA PHE A 275 13.37 7.51 18.56
C PHE A 275 12.26 8.42 18.05
N GLY A 276 11.11 8.48 18.72
CA GLY A 276 9.98 9.34 18.42
C GLY A 276 9.31 9.87 19.68
N LYS A 277 8.53 10.92 19.53
CA LYS A 277 7.69 11.51 20.58
C LYS A 277 6.22 11.40 20.18
N GLU A 278 5.32 11.51 21.15
CA GLU A 278 3.87 11.55 20.90
C GLU A 278 3.53 12.60 19.82
N GLY A 279 2.78 12.18 18.81
CA GLY A 279 2.38 12.97 17.66
C GLY A 279 3.35 12.98 16.48
N ASP A 280 4.55 12.41 16.62
CA ASP A 280 5.40 12.09 15.47
C ASP A 280 4.80 10.92 14.68
N VAL A 281 5.31 10.66 13.47
CA VAL A 281 4.83 9.54 12.66
C VAL A 281 5.97 8.63 12.22
N LEU A 282 5.75 7.34 12.30
CA LEU A 282 6.59 6.30 11.73
C LEU A 282 6.16 6.07 10.28
N ILE A 283 7.10 6.07 9.33
CA ILE A 283 6.83 5.84 7.92
C ILE A 283 7.75 4.77 7.34
N SER A 284 7.27 4.09 6.31
CA SER A 284 8.05 3.16 5.50
C SER A 284 8.22 3.69 4.09
N MET A 285 9.46 3.72 3.58
CA MET A 285 9.83 4.11 2.22
C MET A 285 10.43 2.90 1.50
N ARG A 286 9.65 2.26 0.64
CA ARG A 286 9.98 0.95 0.03
C ARG A 286 11.09 1.03 -1.02
N GLU A 287 11.14 2.09 -1.82
CA GLU A 287 12.04 2.18 -2.98
C GLU A 287 13.33 2.96 -2.69
N LEU A 288 13.48 3.57 -1.53
CA LEU A 288 14.71 4.24 -1.15
C LEU A 288 15.85 3.22 -0.98
N THR A 289 16.49 2.88 -2.07
CA THR A 289 17.53 1.85 -2.24
C THR A 289 17.05 0.42 -1.94
N THR A 290 17.15 -0.03 -0.68
CA THR A 290 16.67 -1.35 -0.22
C THR A 290 15.44 -1.26 0.66
N GLY A 291 14.91 -0.04 0.82
CA GLY A 291 13.85 0.30 1.76
C GLY A 291 14.39 0.93 3.03
N ALA A 292 13.66 1.89 3.57
CA ALA A 292 13.97 2.59 4.81
C ALA A 292 12.71 2.75 5.67
N ILE A 293 12.93 2.86 6.97
CA ILE A 293 11.92 3.22 7.96
C ILE A 293 12.40 4.50 8.62
N ALA A 294 11.50 5.42 8.90
CA ALA A 294 11.86 6.70 9.50
C ALA A 294 10.77 7.22 10.43
N VAL A 295 11.17 8.03 11.39
CA VAL A 295 10.29 8.87 12.20
C VAL A 295 10.37 10.30 11.68
N VAL A 296 9.24 10.89 11.40
CA VAL A 296 9.10 12.31 11.04
C VAL A 296 8.61 13.08 12.26
N ASP A 297 9.43 14.04 12.70
CA ASP A 297 9.00 15.05 13.66
C ASP A 297 7.98 15.98 12.99
N MET A 298 6.73 15.90 13.42
CA MET A 298 5.64 16.62 12.79
C MET A 298 5.59 18.11 13.16
N GLU A 299 6.33 18.54 14.21
CA GLU A 299 6.44 19.94 14.59
C GLU A 299 7.56 20.66 13.81
N GLU A 300 8.72 20.00 13.67
CA GLU A 300 9.88 20.54 12.97
C GLU A 300 9.89 20.18 11.48
N GLU A 301 9.02 19.28 11.04
CA GLU A 301 8.87 18.77 9.66
C GLU A 301 10.18 18.19 9.09
N VAL A 302 10.90 17.42 9.92
CA VAL A 302 12.17 16.76 9.55
C VAL A 302 12.20 15.31 10.03
N PHE A 303 13.05 14.50 9.43
CA PHE A 303 13.32 13.16 9.96
C PHE A 303 14.12 13.29 11.26
N SER A 304 13.53 12.83 12.37
CA SER A 304 14.19 12.75 13.68
C SER A 304 15.02 11.46 13.81
N TRP A 305 14.57 10.38 13.16
CA TRP A 305 15.27 9.09 13.11
C TRP A 305 15.01 8.38 11.77
N ALA A 306 15.97 7.58 11.31
CA ALA A 306 15.77 6.69 10.17
C ALA A 306 16.77 5.55 10.18
N THR A 307 16.33 4.38 9.71
CA THR A 307 17.17 3.19 9.55
C THR A 307 16.89 2.44 8.25
N GLN A 308 17.87 1.64 7.84
CA GLN A 308 17.80 0.67 6.75
C GLN A 308 18.40 -0.64 7.24
N GLY A 309 17.62 -1.71 7.18
CA GLY A 309 18.03 -3.02 7.68
C GLY A 309 18.16 -4.09 6.60
N SER A 310 18.04 -5.35 7.01
CA SER A 310 18.16 -6.53 6.14
C SER A 310 16.83 -6.93 5.49
N TRP A 311 15.93 -6.02 5.29
CA TRP A 311 14.64 -6.23 4.60
C TRP A 311 14.67 -5.68 3.18
N ALA A 312 13.67 -6.04 2.38
CA ALA A 312 13.51 -5.55 1.02
C ALA A 312 12.03 -5.43 0.62
N GLY A 313 11.62 -4.21 0.23
CA GLY A 313 10.26 -3.92 -0.20
C GLY A 313 9.23 -4.00 0.93
N GLN A 314 9.64 -3.65 2.14
CA GLN A 314 8.86 -3.75 3.38
C GLN A 314 7.59 -2.90 3.35
N HIS A 315 6.64 -3.29 4.20
CA HIS A 315 5.39 -2.60 4.48
C HIS A 315 5.10 -2.61 5.97
N ASP A 316 4.25 -1.70 6.41
CA ASP A 316 3.51 -1.71 7.67
C ASP A 316 4.41 -1.91 8.91
N PRO A 317 5.38 -1.00 9.18
CA PRO A 317 6.14 -1.04 10.43
C PRO A 317 5.29 -0.54 11.58
N ASP A 318 5.10 -1.36 12.62
CA ASP A 318 4.40 -1.02 13.86
C ASP A 318 5.37 -1.02 15.04
N ILE A 319 5.17 -0.12 16.01
CA ILE A 319 5.90 -0.16 17.28
C ILE A 319 5.22 -1.17 18.21
N THR A 320 6.01 -2.11 18.75
CA THR A 320 5.50 -3.09 19.71
C THR A 320 5.57 -2.59 21.15
N GLU A 321 4.86 -3.24 22.09
CA GLU A 321 4.89 -2.92 23.52
C GLU A 321 6.30 -2.93 24.15
N ASP A 322 7.24 -3.68 23.54
CA ASP A 322 8.65 -3.75 23.96
C ASP A 322 9.53 -2.64 23.32
N GLY A 323 8.95 -1.77 22.50
CA GLY A 323 9.67 -0.72 21.75
C GLY A 323 10.45 -1.24 20.53
N HIS A 324 10.19 -2.47 20.11
CA HIS A 324 10.71 -3.01 18.87
C HIS A 324 9.84 -2.57 17.67
N ILE A 325 10.30 -2.87 16.46
CA ILE A 325 9.53 -2.65 15.24
C ILE A 325 9.17 -4.00 14.62
N LEU A 326 7.86 -4.24 14.47
CA LEU A 326 7.29 -5.35 13.71
C LEU A 326 7.02 -4.87 12.29
N LEU A 327 7.42 -5.63 11.27
CA LEU A 327 7.17 -5.25 9.87
C LEU A 327 6.97 -6.46 8.94
N PHE A 328 6.27 -6.22 7.85
CA PHE A 328 6.14 -7.17 6.75
C PHE A 328 7.29 -6.97 5.75
N ASP A 329 8.18 -7.94 5.63
CA ASP A 329 9.30 -7.93 4.70
C ASP A 329 8.97 -8.79 3.47
N ASN A 330 8.57 -8.15 2.38
CA ASN A 330 8.03 -8.81 1.21
C ASN A 330 9.05 -9.66 0.44
N ARG A 331 10.33 -9.30 0.46
CA ARG A 331 11.35 -9.88 -0.41
C ARG A 331 12.68 -10.17 0.30
N GLY A 332 12.70 -10.16 1.63
CA GLY A 332 13.91 -10.36 2.43
C GLY A 332 14.21 -11.80 2.78
N GLU A 333 13.32 -12.76 2.47
CA GLU A 333 13.58 -14.19 2.63
C GLU A 333 14.01 -14.79 1.29
N PHE A 334 14.98 -15.71 1.33
CA PHE A 334 15.50 -16.41 0.15
C PHE A 334 15.32 -17.95 0.27
N GLY A 335 14.31 -18.36 1.04
CA GLY A 335 14.00 -19.77 1.26
C GLY A 335 13.22 -20.42 0.11
N GLU A 336 13.13 -21.74 0.15
CA GLU A 336 12.38 -22.54 -0.84
C GLU A 336 10.86 -22.38 -0.74
N HIS A 337 10.37 -21.75 0.34
CA HIS A 337 8.94 -21.69 0.70
C HIS A 337 8.34 -20.30 0.59
N GLY A 338 8.99 -19.42 -0.12
CA GLY A 338 8.54 -18.05 -0.41
C GLY A 338 9.59 -16.98 -0.11
N THR A 339 9.31 -15.77 -0.55
CA THR A 339 10.22 -14.61 -0.42
C THR A 339 9.84 -13.68 0.72
N ALA A 340 8.64 -13.82 1.25
CA ALA A 340 8.11 -12.97 2.31
C ALA A 340 8.43 -13.54 3.71
N ARG A 341 8.56 -12.64 4.66
CA ARG A 341 8.62 -12.91 6.10
C ARG A 341 8.03 -11.76 6.88
N VAL A 342 7.59 -12.01 8.09
CA VAL A 342 7.32 -10.97 9.09
C VAL A 342 8.46 -11.01 10.09
N ILE A 343 9.04 -9.86 10.40
CA ILE A 343 10.13 -9.73 11.37
C ILE A 343 9.79 -8.71 12.44
N GLU A 344 10.24 -8.97 13.64
CA GLU A 344 10.34 -8.02 14.72
C GLU A 344 11.82 -7.77 14.99
N PHE A 345 12.25 -6.53 15.02
CA PHE A 345 13.64 -6.18 15.28
C PHE A 345 13.75 -5.08 16.34
N ASP A 346 14.83 -5.14 17.10
CA ASP A 346 15.21 -4.11 18.06
C ASP A 346 15.89 -2.95 17.31
N PRO A 347 15.32 -1.74 17.29
CA PRO A 347 15.84 -0.59 16.57
C PRO A 347 17.13 0.00 17.17
N GLU A 348 17.49 -0.34 18.41
CA GLU A 348 18.76 0.08 19.02
C GLU A 348 19.94 -0.77 18.55
N THR A 349 19.69 -2.06 18.24
CA THR A 349 20.74 -3.03 17.90
C THR A 349 20.68 -3.54 16.46
N ASP A 350 19.62 -3.23 15.71
CA ASP A 350 19.25 -3.81 14.41
C ASP A 350 19.10 -5.34 14.44
N GLY A 351 18.97 -5.93 15.64
CA GLY A 351 18.86 -7.37 15.84
C GLY A 351 17.44 -7.87 15.62
N ILE A 352 17.24 -8.91 14.77
CA ILE A 352 15.94 -9.57 14.63
C ILE A 352 15.68 -10.41 15.89
N VAL A 353 14.61 -10.09 16.62
CA VAL A 353 14.22 -10.77 17.86
C VAL A 353 13.16 -11.85 17.62
N TRP A 354 12.32 -11.69 16.58
CA TRP A 354 11.36 -12.68 16.16
C TRP A 354 11.21 -12.69 14.63
N LYS A 355 10.83 -13.86 14.09
CA LYS A 355 10.59 -14.03 12.65
C LYS A 355 9.56 -15.12 12.39
N TYR A 356 8.63 -14.83 11.45
CA TYR A 356 7.81 -15.84 10.79
C TYR A 356 8.19 -15.91 9.31
N SER A 357 8.34 -17.11 8.78
CA SER A 357 8.62 -17.39 7.35
C SER A 357 7.79 -18.59 6.90
N GLY A 358 7.61 -18.73 5.59
CA GLY A 358 6.90 -19.88 5.03
C GLY A 358 7.56 -21.23 5.31
N THR A 359 6.74 -22.28 5.26
CA THR A 359 7.14 -23.68 5.39
C THR A 359 6.72 -24.48 4.16
N ALA A 360 7.14 -25.74 4.04
CA ALA A 360 6.74 -26.61 2.94
C ALA A 360 5.22 -26.80 2.85
N ASP A 361 4.55 -26.90 3.99
CA ASP A 361 3.10 -27.08 4.08
C ASP A 361 2.34 -25.76 3.96
N HIS A 362 2.96 -24.65 4.34
CA HIS A 362 2.40 -23.30 4.32
C HIS A 362 3.38 -22.32 3.67
N PRO A 363 3.54 -22.33 2.34
CA PRO A 363 4.36 -21.36 1.63
C PRO A 363 3.87 -19.93 1.89
N PHE A 364 4.82 -18.99 2.03
CA PHE A 364 4.53 -17.60 2.36
C PHE A 364 5.20 -16.67 1.36
N GLU A 365 4.38 -16.05 0.48
CA GLU A 365 4.89 -15.20 -0.59
C GLU A 365 3.87 -14.10 -0.91
N SER A 366 4.30 -12.86 -0.70
CA SER A 366 3.58 -11.68 -1.14
C SER A 366 4.59 -10.61 -1.53
N VAL A 367 4.73 -10.37 -2.82
CA VAL A 367 5.80 -9.52 -3.39
C VAL A 367 5.54 -8.04 -3.12
N LEU A 368 4.27 -7.68 -2.95
CA LEU A 368 3.80 -6.31 -2.74
C LEU A 368 2.69 -6.30 -1.68
N ARG A 369 2.42 -5.11 -1.11
CA ARG A 369 1.37 -4.92 -0.10
C ARG A 369 1.63 -5.74 1.14
N SER A 370 0.57 -6.26 1.74
CA SER A 370 0.57 -7.03 2.98
C SER A 370 0.80 -6.17 4.21
N ILE A 371 0.17 -6.58 5.28
CA ILE A 371 0.27 -5.95 6.59
C ILE A 371 0.32 -7.03 7.68
N GLN A 372 0.69 -6.66 8.88
CA GLN A 372 0.63 -7.51 10.05
C GLN A 372 0.24 -6.69 11.27
N SER A 373 -0.24 -7.35 12.30
CA SER A 373 -0.44 -6.74 13.60
C SER A 373 -0.17 -7.71 14.73
N ARG A 374 0.45 -7.21 15.81
CA ARG A 374 0.60 -7.98 17.05
C ARG A 374 -0.73 -7.94 17.82
N LEU A 375 -1.24 -9.11 18.16
CA LEU A 375 -2.51 -9.24 18.89
C LEU A 375 -2.28 -9.27 20.40
N PRO A 376 -3.29 -8.90 21.22
CA PRO A 376 -3.17 -8.86 22.69
C PRO A 376 -2.77 -10.18 23.33
N ASN A 377 -3.10 -11.34 22.73
CA ASN A 377 -2.68 -12.66 23.19
C ASN A 377 -1.20 -13.01 22.84
N GLY A 378 -0.48 -12.09 22.20
CA GLY A 378 0.90 -12.27 21.73
C GLY A 378 1.04 -12.94 20.37
N ASN A 379 -0.04 -13.36 19.72
CA ASN A 379 -0.03 -13.86 18.34
C ASN A 379 0.17 -12.71 17.36
N THR A 380 0.39 -13.04 16.09
CA THR A 380 0.48 -12.06 15.00
C THR A 380 -0.55 -12.41 13.93
N LEU A 381 -1.45 -11.47 13.63
CA LEU A 381 -2.32 -11.54 12.46
C LEU A 381 -1.52 -11.09 11.24
N ILE A 382 -1.58 -11.84 10.15
CA ILE A 382 -0.84 -11.59 8.93
C ILE A 382 -1.79 -11.57 7.74
N THR A 383 -1.76 -10.50 6.96
CA THR A 383 -2.41 -10.40 5.66
C THR A 383 -1.43 -10.76 4.57
N GLU A 384 -1.57 -11.92 3.96
CA GLU A 384 -0.82 -12.30 2.77
C GLU A 384 -1.59 -11.87 1.52
N SER A 385 -1.33 -10.67 1.04
CA SER A 385 -2.11 -10.05 -0.04
C SER A 385 -2.15 -10.90 -1.31
N ASP A 386 -0.98 -11.30 -1.84
CA ASP A 386 -0.89 -12.07 -3.08
C ASP A 386 -1.43 -13.51 -2.91
N GLY A 387 -1.42 -14.04 -1.67
CA GLY A 387 -2.05 -15.32 -1.34
C GLY A 387 -3.57 -15.24 -1.24
N GLY A 388 -4.14 -14.05 -1.17
CA GLY A 388 -5.57 -13.84 -0.96
C GLY A 388 -6.05 -14.38 0.38
N ARG A 389 -5.21 -14.32 1.44
CA ARG A 389 -5.55 -14.89 2.75
C ARG A 389 -5.11 -14.03 3.93
N LEU A 390 -5.77 -14.28 5.04
CA LEU A 390 -5.41 -13.81 6.39
C LEU A 390 -5.08 -15.03 7.24
N PHE A 391 -4.10 -14.93 8.11
CA PHE A 391 -3.85 -15.99 9.07
C PHE A 391 -3.20 -15.45 10.35
N GLU A 392 -3.45 -16.12 11.46
CA GLU A 392 -2.92 -15.81 12.78
C GLU A 392 -1.90 -16.87 13.17
N VAL A 393 -0.72 -16.42 13.60
CA VAL A 393 0.37 -17.28 14.05
C VAL A 393 0.72 -17.03 15.50
N THR A 394 0.99 -18.09 16.24
CA THR A 394 1.53 -18.01 17.60
C THR A 394 2.99 -17.49 17.58
N PRO A 395 3.55 -17.06 18.71
CA PRO A 395 4.98 -16.73 18.81
C PRO A 395 5.92 -17.87 18.37
N SER A 396 5.47 -19.12 18.43
CA SER A 396 6.24 -20.30 17.94
C SER A 396 6.07 -20.57 16.45
N GLY A 397 5.24 -19.79 15.73
CA GLY A 397 5.01 -19.92 14.30
C GLY A 397 3.94 -20.96 13.90
N GLU A 398 3.11 -21.44 14.86
CA GLU A 398 1.96 -22.30 14.56
C GLU A 398 0.82 -21.44 14.01
N ILE A 399 0.24 -21.80 12.86
CA ILE A 399 -0.98 -21.15 12.34
C ILE A 399 -2.18 -21.68 13.13
N VAL A 400 -2.91 -20.79 13.80
CA VAL A 400 -4.05 -21.14 14.67
C VAL A 400 -5.39 -20.67 14.10
N TRP A 401 -5.37 -19.75 13.16
CA TRP A 401 -6.53 -19.33 12.39
C TRP A 401 -6.10 -18.98 10.96
N GLU A 402 -6.91 -19.35 9.98
CA GLU A 402 -6.67 -18.99 8.58
C GLU A 402 -8.01 -18.75 7.88
N PHE A 403 -8.08 -17.65 7.14
CA PHE A 403 -9.19 -17.31 6.25
C PHE A 403 -8.66 -17.09 4.84
N VAL A 404 -9.19 -17.85 3.88
CA VAL A 404 -8.89 -17.73 2.46
C VAL A 404 -10.06 -17.01 1.79
N ASN A 405 -9.78 -15.92 1.06
CA ASN A 405 -10.80 -15.15 0.35
C ASN A 405 -11.73 -16.10 -0.42
N PRO A 406 -13.07 -16.06 -0.17
CA PRO A 406 -13.99 -17.00 -0.81
C PRO A 406 -14.27 -16.67 -2.29
N VAL A 407 -13.96 -15.42 -2.72
CA VAL A 407 -14.19 -14.99 -4.10
C VAL A 407 -13.17 -15.65 -5.03
N ARG A 408 -13.64 -16.04 -6.19
CA ARG A 408 -12.81 -16.59 -7.27
C ARG A 408 -13.16 -15.91 -8.58
N GLY A 409 -12.21 -15.93 -9.52
CA GLY A 409 -12.35 -15.42 -10.87
C GLY A 409 -11.75 -16.37 -11.90
N GLY A 410 -11.96 -16.03 -13.18
CA GLY A 410 -11.58 -16.87 -14.31
C GLY A 410 -12.68 -17.87 -14.71
N GLU A 411 -12.46 -18.58 -15.83
CA GLU A 411 -13.44 -19.54 -16.35
C GLU A 411 -13.55 -20.82 -15.49
N ASN A 412 -12.51 -21.13 -14.71
CA ASN A 412 -12.41 -22.34 -13.89
C ASN A 412 -12.11 -22.00 -12.41
N ASP A 413 -12.46 -20.80 -11.94
CA ASP A 413 -12.18 -20.35 -10.58
C ASP A 413 -10.67 -20.35 -10.23
N GLU A 414 -9.81 -20.22 -11.23
CA GLU A 414 -8.36 -20.33 -11.07
C GLU A 414 -7.68 -19.09 -10.47
N PHE A 415 -8.40 -17.98 -10.35
CA PHE A 415 -7.88 -16.74 -9.76
C PHE A 415 -8.53 -16.41 -8.43
N ILE A 416 -7.73 -15.87 -7.51
CA ILE A 416 -8.14 -15.35 -6.21
C ILE A 416 -7.82 -13.85 -6.16
N PRO A 417 -8.74 -12.97 -5.72
CA PRO A 417 -8.40 -11.58 -5.51
C PRO A 417 -7.46 -11.44 -4.31
N ILE A 418 -6.58 -10.45 -4.38
CA ILE A 418 -5.76 -10.09 -3.23
C ILE A 418 -6.66 -9.73 -2.04
N VAL A 419 -6.20 -10.04 -0.83
CA VAL A 419 -6.68 -9.38 0.39
C VAL A 419 -5.81 -8.16 0.61
N SER A 420 -6.41 -6.97 0.64
CA SER A 420 -5.66 -5.73 0.67
C SER A 420 -5.23 -5.33 2.08
N SER A 421 -6.13 -5.47 3.04
CA SER A 421 -5.88 -5.27 4.46
C SER A 421 -6.72 -6.23 5.30
N GLY A 422 -6.28 -6.51 6.53
CA GLY A 422 -7.04 -7.30 7.50
C GLY A 422 -6.64 -6.92 8.91
N GLU A 423 -7.63 -6.72 9.78
CA GLU A 423 -7.45 -6.28 11.16
C GLU A 423 -8.37 -7.06 12.09
N ARG A 424 -7.87 -7.44 13.27
CA ARG A 424 -8.68 -8.05 14.33
C ARG A 424 -9.35 -6.95 15.15
N ILE A 425 -10.68 -6.99 15.23
CA ILE A 425 -11.48 -6.03 15.96
C ILE A 425 -11.95 -6.66 17.28
N ASP A 426 -11.53 -6.06 18.38
CA ASP A 426 -12.04 -6.44 19.70
C ASP A 426 -13.51 -6.02 19.82
N PRO A 427 -14.46 -6.93 20.08
CA PRO A 427 -15.85 -6.58 20.30
C PRO A 427 -16.07 -5.53 21.41
N ALA A 428 -15.15 -5.45 22.38
CA ALA A 428 -15.23 -4.47 23.46
C ALA A 428 -14.92 -3.02 23.01
N SER A 429 -14.26 -2.84 21.88
CA SER A 429 -14.00 -1.52 21.27
C SER A 429 -15.21 -0.95 20.52
N LEU A 430 -16.23 -1.78 20.25
CA LEU A 430 -17.43 -1.38 19.49
C LEU A 430 -18.55 -0.92 20.43
N ASP A 431 -19.29 0.09 19.98
CA ASP A 431 -20.48 0.57 20.68
C ASP A 431 -21.52 -0.55 20.84
N PRO A 432 -22.17 -0.68 22.01
CA PRO A 432 -23.15 -1.75 22.26
C PRO A 432 -24.30 -1.79 21.25
N GLU A 433 -24.70 -0.64 20.70
CA GLU A 433 -25.76 -0.56 19.68
C GLU A 433 -25.31 -1.18 18.35
N PHE A 434 -24.08 -0.88 17.91
CA PHE A 434 -23.53 -1.49 16.70
C PHE A 434 -23.30 -2.99 16.90
N LEU A 435 -22.64 -3.38 18.00
CA LEU A 435 -22.39 -4.78 18.33
C LEU A 435 -23.71 -5.61 18.38
N GLN A 436 -24.80 -5.04 18.92
CA GLN A 436 -26.09 -5.72 18.94
C GLN A 436 -26.70 -5.88 17.53
N SER A 437 -26.38 -4.97 16.60
CA SER A 437 -26.86 -5.08 15.21
C SER A 437 -26.21 -6.25 14.48
N LEU A 438 -24.91 -6.54 14.77
CA LEU A 438 -24.17 -7.65 14.15
C LEU A 438 -24.78 -9.01 14.51
N SER A 439 -25.26 -9.17 15.73
CA SER A 439 -25.84 -10.43 16.21
C SER A 439 -27.24 -10.77 15.67
N LYS A 440 -27.88 -9.84 14.93
CA LYS A 440 -29.23 -10.04 14.37
C LYS A 440 -29.21 -10.49 12.90
N GLN A 441 -28.05 -10.49 12.27
CA GLN A 441 -27.89 -10.84 10.85
C GLN A 441 -27.34 -12.27 10.64
N GLY A 442 -26.97 -12.97 11.72
CA GLY A 442 -26.44 -14.35 11.73
C GLY A 442 -27.49 -15.46 11.93
#